data_32cf19f0e849ad7da22e7036b99adfc6
#
_entry.id   32cf19f0e849ad7da22e7036b99adfc6
#
_cell.length_a   1.000
_cell.length_b   1.000
_cell.length_c   1.000
_cell.angle_alpha   90.00
_cell.angle_beta   90.00
_cell.angle_gamma   90.00
#
_symmetry.space_group_name_H-M   'P 1'
#
loop_
_entity.id
_entity.type
_entity.pdbx_description
1 polymer ?
#
loop_
_entity_poly.entity_id
_entity_poly.type
_entity_poly.pdbx_seq_one_letter_code
_entity_poly.pdbx_strand_id
1 'polypeptide(L)'
;HDIVGTVVLHFKLPEECAVFGIYRDGEMHLDVDTMEIRVGDSICVIGSKKGLAEFNDYMGVDVKAVEFVILGGSIVGTNVAKMLLKDKTKRFVKIVDSDPDKCRMLSKEIPEALVLNEDFKDPAAQRAEDLFKTDCLLVTSGSDDTNLLMCMSAERRNSKKVVTRYFKPEYKDIFAYTGLDTIVGYYRIISNEITRCLLPDDLALMRMKNYNELFFLHVVDHDSKFCNRYLGDVRIPSGIKVAAISRKGDIIYPDFDTMILEGDQLIVFTNLTRETEIKKLFGKNGIPEM
;
A
#
# COMPACT_ATOMS: atom_id res chain seq x y z
N HIS A 1 -17.55 4.15 11.30
CA HIS A 1 -17.47 2.68 11.25
C HIS A 1 -17.69 2.14 12.66
N ASP A 2 -18.41 1.04 12.80
CA ASP A 2 -18.82 0.43 14.09
C ASP A 2 -17.64 -0.11 14.92
N ILE A 3 -16.40 0.00 14.40
CA ILE A 3 -15.17 -0.47 15.06
C ILE A 3 -14.46 0.60 15.88
N VAL A 4 -14.82 1.88 15.72
CA VAL A 4 -14.21 2.95 16.51
C VAL A 4 -14.61 2.75 17.98
N GLY A 5 -13.61 2.77 18.88
CA GLY A 5 -13.79 2.44 20.28
C GLY A 5 -13.66 0.94 20.61
N THR A 6 -13.41 0.09 19.61
CA THR A 6 -13.19 -1.35 19.84
C THR A 6 -11.70 -1.67 19.94
N VAL A 7 -11.34 -2.55 20.86
CA VAL A 7 -9.97 -3.07 21.00
C VAL A 7 -9.68 -4.10 19.92
N VAL A 8 -8.49 -4.05 19.32
CA VAL A 8 -8.10 -4.94 18.19
C VAL A 8 -8.27 -6.42 18.52
N LEU A 9 -7.94 -6.84 19.73
CA LEU A 9 -8.09 -8.24 20.18
C LEU A 9 -9.55 -8.75 20.07
N HIS A 10 -10.53 -7.85 20.10
CA HIS A 10 -11.94 -8.21 20.00
C HIS A 10 -12.46 -8.24 18.56
N PHE A 11 -11.61 -8.01 17.57
CA PHE A 11 -12.01 -8.14 16.15
C PHE A 11 -12.25 -9.59 15.80
N LYS A 12 -13.36 -9.85 15.13
CA LYS A 12 -13.62 -11.15 14.50
C LYS A 12 -12.93 -11.17 13.14
N LEU A 13 -11.60 -11.33 13.16
CA LEU A 13 -10.81 -11.40 11.95
C LEU A 13 -11.11 -12.67 11.16
N PRO A 14 -11.10 -12.62 9.81
CA PRO A 14 -11.06 -13.81 8.97
C PRO A 14 -9.82 -14.67 9.29
N GLU A 15 -9.92 -15.99 9.13
CA GLU A 15 -8.83 -16.92 9.45
C GLU A 15 -7.55 -16.67 8.65
N GLU A 16 -7.68 -16.13 7.44
CA GLU A 16 -6.54 -15.92 6.53
C GLU A 16 -6.00 -14.49 6.56
N CYS A 17 -6.16 -13.77 7.67
CA CYS A 17 -5.55 -12.45 7.83
C CYS A 17 -5.27 -12.12 9.30
N ALA A 18 -4.34 -11.17 9.52
CA ALA A 18 -3.99 -10.66 10.84
C ALA A 18 -3.74 -9.15 10.81
N VAL A 19 -4.12 -8.45 11.88
CA VAL A 19 -3.72 -7.04 12.10
C VAL A 19 -2.32 -7.05 12.70
N PHE A 20 -1.35 -6.49 11.99
CA PHE A 20 0.03 -6.43 12.49
C PHE A 20 0.42 -5.06 13.03
N GLY A 21 -0.34 -4.00 12.75
CA GLY A 21 -0.02 -2.65 13.19
C GLY A 21 -1.15 -1.66 13.02
N ILE A 22 -1.03 -0.53 13.69
CA ILE A 22 -1.89 0.65 13.53
C ILE A 22 -1.01 1.86 13.29
N TYR A 23 -1.28 2.58 12.22
CA TYR A 23 -0.65 3.84 11.93
C TYR A 23 -1.51 4.98 12.46
N ARG A 24 -1.00 5.73 13.45
CA ARG A 24 -1.68 6.82 14.15
C ARG A 24 -0.75 8.01 14.28
N ASP A 25 -1.20 9.21 13.94
CA ASP A 25 -0.47 10.48 14.11
C ASP A 25 0.95 10.47 13.50
N GLY A 26 1.15 9.74 12.38
CA GLY A 26 2.44 9.63 11.70
C GLY A 26 3.35 8.52 12.23
N GLU A 27 2.94 7.76 13.24
CA GLU A 27 3.72 6.70 13.86
C GLU A 27 3.06 5.33 13.72
N MET A 28 3.89 4.29 13.53
CA MET A 28 3.47 2.89 13.48
C MET A 28 3.54 2.27 14.88
N HIS A 29 2.39 1.79 15.33
CA HIS A 29 2.25 1.00 16.56
C HIS A 29 2.12 -0.47 16.21
N LEU A 30 2.94 -1.34 16.81
CA LEU A 30 2.95 -2.79 16.57
C LEU A 30 2.32 -3.60 17.70
N ASP A 31 2.33 -3.07 18.91
CA ASP A 31 1.68 -3.68 20.08
C ASP A 31 0.20 -3.30 20.11
N VAL A 32 -0.54 -3.82 19.12
CA VAL A 32 -1.89 -3.35 18.82
C VAL A 32 -3.00 -4.11 19.51
N ASP A 33 -2.73 -5.28 20.09
CA ASP A 33 -3.75 -6.19 20.60
C ASP A 33 -4.64 -5.53 21.67
N THR A 34 -4.08 -4.66 22.51
CA THR A 34 -4.77 -3.92 23.55
C THR A 34 -5.15 -2.49 23.14
N MET A 35 -4.87 -2.09 21.90
CA MET A 35 -5.18 -0.75 21.41
C MET A 35 -6.64 -0.63 21.01
N GLU A 36 -7.26 0.48 21.46
CA GLU A 36 -8.56 0.91 21.01
C GLU A 36 -8.44 1.70 19.71
N ILE A 37 -9.25 1.36 18.71
CA ILE A 37 -9.29 2.06 17.42
C ILE A 37 -9.90 3.43 17.55
N ARG A 38 -9.26 4.43 16.94
CA ARG A 38 -9.69 5.83 16.89
C ARG A 38 -9.99 6.27 15.45
N VAL A 39 -10.79 7.32 15.36
CA VAL A 39 -10.99 8.01 14.07
C VAL A 39 -9.66 8.55 13.57
N GLY A 40 -9.33 8.28 12.31
CA GLY A 40 -8.05 8.68 11.70
C GLY A 40 -6.96 7.61 11.72
N ASP A 41 -7.17 6.50 12.43
CA ASP A 41 -6.24 5.37 12.40
C ASP A 41 -6.23 4.68 11.04
N SER A 42 -5.05 4.25 10.60
CA SER A 42 -4.89 3.34 9.46
C SER A 42 -4.52 1.95 9.99
N ILE A 43 -5.40 0.96 9.82
CA ILE A 43 -5.17 -0.41 10.26
C ILE A 43 -4.31 -1.14 9.23
N CYS A 44 -3.20 -1.70 9.67
CA CYS A 44 -2.29 -2.46 8.83
C CYS A 44 -2.57 -3.95 8.96
N VAL A 45 -2.98 -4.56 7.85
CA VAL A 45 -3.40 -5.97 7.78
C VAL A 45 -2.52 -6.73 6.82
N ILE A 46 -2.13 -7.94 7.20
CA ILE A 46 -1.49 -8.92 6.34
C ILE A 46 -2.44 -10.10 6.15
N GLY A 47 -2.54 -10.63 4.92
CA GLY A 47 -3.46 -11.72 4.65
C GLY A 47 -3.38 -12.25 3.23
N SER A 48 -4.06 -13.39 2.99
CA SER A 48 -4.32 -13.89 1.64
C SER A 48 -5.26 -12.93 0.89
N LYS A 49 -5.35 -13.07 -0.43
CA LYS A 49 -6.33 -12.28 -1.21
C LYS A 49 -7.75 -12.49 -0.72
N LYS A 50 -8.09 -13.71 -0.31
CA LYS A 50 -9.41 -14.08 0.23
C LYS A 50 -9.61 -13.44 1.60
N GLY A 51 -8.67 -13.63 2.52
CA GLY A 51 -8.74 -13.06 3.87
C GLY A 51 -8.82 -11.54 3.87
N LEU A 52 -8.05 -10.87 3.00
CA LEU A 52 -8.12 -9.41 2.85
C LEU A 52 -9.45 -8.93 2.24
N ALA A 53 -10.06 -9.69 1.31
CA ALA A 53 -11.37 -9.37 0.79
C ALA A 53 -12.45 -9.50 1.87
N GLU A 54 -12.44 -10.61 2.62
CA GLU A 54 -13.35 -10.84 3.75
C GLU A 54 -13.15 -9.78 4.86
N PHE A 55 -11.91 -9.36 5.12
CA PHE A 55 -11.62 -8.28 6.05
C PHE A 55 -12.21 -6.94 5.58
N ASN A 56 -12.07 -6.61 4.29
CA ASN A 56 -12.67 -5.40 3.72
C ASN A 56 -14.20 -5.42 3.84
N ASP A 57 -14.83 -6.57 3.55
CA ASP A 57 -16.28 -6.74 3.70
C ASP A 57 -16.70 -6.58 5.18
N TYR A 58 -15.94 -7.17 6.11
CA TYR A 58 -16.15 -7.00 7.55
C TYR A 58 -16.04 -5.53 7.99
N MET A 59 -15.07 -4.80 7.43
CA MET A 59 -14.87 -3.38 7.70
C MET A 59 -15.89 -2.47 7.00
N GLY A 60 -16.79 -3.02 6.20
CA GLY A 60 -17.74 -2.24 5.40
C GLY A 60 -17.03 -1.39 4.32
N VAL A 61 -15.82 -1.75 3.94
CA VAL A 61 -15.05 -1.11 2.87
C VAL A 61 -15.41 -1.78 1.55
N ASP A 62 -16.70 -1.87 1.23
CA ASP A 62 -17.15 -2.35 -0.08
C ASP A 62 -17.20 -1.18 -1.07
N VAL A 63 -16.03 -0.81 -1.58
CA VAL A 63 -15.97 0.06 -2.75
C VAL A 63 -15.21 -0.67 -3.84
N LYS A 64 -15.87 -1.59 -4.52
CA LYS A 64 -15.46 -2.01 -5.85
C LYS A 64 -15.64 -0.81 -6.77
N ALA A 65 -14.59 -0.02 -6.91
CA ALA A 65 -14.59 1.08 -7.85
C ALA A 65 -14.88 0.53 -9.25
N VAL A 66 -15.92 1.08 -9.89
CA VAL A 66 -16.36 0.71 -11.24
C VAL A 66 -16.00 1.82 -12.22
N GLU A 67 -16.13 3.06 -11.79
CA GLU A 67 -15.86 4.24 -12.60
C GLU A 67 -14.51 4.85 -12.26
N PHE A 68 -13.64 4.95 -13.27
CA PHE A 68 -12.30 5.50 -13.15
C PHE A 68 -12.11 6.67 -14.11
N VAL A 69 -11.59 7.77 -13.59
CA VAL A 69 -11.13 8.90 -14.40
C VAL A 69 -9.63 9.04 -14.25
N ILE A 70 -8.91 9.08 -15.36
CA ILE A 70 -7.45 9.22 -15.42
C ILE A 70 -7.12 10.56 -16.05
N LEU A 71 -6.57 11.48 -15.27
CA LEU A 71 -6.10 12.79 -15.74
C LEU A 71 -4.63 12.68 -16.17
N GLY A 72 -4.40 12.77 -17.47
CA GLY A 72 -3.13 12.61 -18.14
C GLY A 72 -2.92 11.23 -18.76
N GLY A 73 -2.91 11.17 -20.09
CA GLY A 73 -2.57 9.99 -20.90
C GLY A 73 -1.07 9.69 -20.92
N SER A 74 -0.43 9.72 -19.76
CA SER A 74 0.97 9.37 -19.59
C SER A 74 1.17 7.85 -19.70
N ILE A 75 2.42 7.39 -19.85
CA ILE A 75 2.75 5.95 -19.86
C ILE A 75 2.14 5.23 -18.65
N VAL A 76 2.18 5.87 -17.47
CA VAL A 76 1.61 5.29 -16.24
C VAL A 76 0.08 5.24 -16.34
N GLY A 77 -0.59 6.34 -16.71
CA GLY A 77 -2.04 6.37 -16.88
C GLY A 77 -2.54 5.35 -17.90
N THR A 78 -1.85 5.26 -19.05
CA THR A 78 -2.13 4.27 -20.10
C THR A 78 -2.01 2.83 -19.60
N ASN A 79 -0.93 2.50 -18.89
CA ASN A 79 -0.73 1.15 -18.37
C ASN A 79 -1.76 0.81 -17.29
N VAL A 80 -2.10 1.75 -16.41
CA VAL A 80 -3.15 1.53 -15.41
C VAL A 80 -4.50 1.30 -16.08
N ALA A 81 -4.86 2.09 -17.10
CA ALA A 81 -6.08 1.87 -17.88
C ALA A 81 -6.15 0.46 -18.47
N LYS A 82 -5.08 0.00 -19.10
CA LYS A 82 -4.98 -1.38 -19.64
C LYS A 82 -5.14 -2.44 -18.56
N MET A 83 -4.53 -2.25 -17.40
CA MET A 83 -4.65 -3.19 -16.28
C MET A 83 -6.07 -3.24 -15.73
N LEU A 84 -6.73 -2.08 -15.58
CA LEU A 84 -8.11 -1.99 -15.12
C LEU A 84 -9.10 -2.67 -16.07
N LEU A 85 -8.86 -2.57 -17.37
CA LEU A 85 -9.74 -3.14 -18.40
C LEU A 85 -9.46 -4.64 -18.70
N LYS A 86 -8.31 -5.16 -18.28
CA LYS A 86 -8.02 -6.62 -18.39
C LYS A 86 -8.88 -7.49 -17.48
N ASP A 87 -9.39 -6.94 -16.39
CA ASP A 87 -10.21 -7.69 -15.46
C ASP A 87 -11.63 -7.92 -16.05
N LYS A 88 -12.19 -9.10 -15.81
CA LYS A 88 -13.54 -9.47 -16.26
C LYS A 88 -14.66 -8.67 -15.58
N THR A 89 -14.34 -7.86 -14.58
CA THR A 89 -15.27 -6.91 -13.97
C THR A 89 -15.54 -5.77 -14.94
N LYS A 90 -16.80 -5.46 -15.22
CA LYS A 90 -17.19 -4.29 -16.03
C LYS A 90 -16.70 -3.03 -15.33
N ARG A 91 -15.64 -2.42 -15.86
CA ARG A 91 -15.11 -1.13 -15.41
C ARG A 91 -15.23 -0.11 -16.51
N PHE A 92 -15.58 1.11 -16.12
CA PHE A 92 -15.59 2.26 -17.02
C PHE A 92 -14.32 3.08 -16.76
N VAL A 93 -13.52 3.24 -17.79
CA VAL A 93 -12.27 4.01 -17.72
C VAL A 93 -12.35 5.19 -18.67
N LYS A 94 -12.27 6.41 -18.12
CA LYS A 94 -12.18 7.67 -18.87
C LYS A 94 -10.75 8.18 -18.76
N ILE A 95 -10.10 8.50 -19.88
CA ILE A 95 -8.77 9.12 -19.94
C ILE A 95 -8.91 10.51 -20.52
N VAL A 96 -8.35 11.51 -19.85
CA VAL A 96 -8.41 12.92 -20.28
C VAL A 96 -7.01 13.44 -20.49
N ASP A 97 -6.72 13.93 -21.70
CA ASP A 97 -5.44 14.58 -22.04
C ASP A 97 -5.69 15.72 -23.03
N SER A 98 -4.93 16.79 -22.92
CA SER A 98 -5.04 17.96 -23.79
C SER A 98 -4.34 17.80 -25.15
N ASP A 99 -3.50 16.80 -25.30
CA ASP A 99 -2.76 16.51 -26.53
C ASP A 99 -3.63 15.67 -27.50
N PRO A 100 -4.07 16.25 -28.66
CA PRO A 100 -4.95 15.55 -29.58
C PRO A 100 -4.28 14.36 -30.27
N ASP A 101 -2.96 14.40 -30.50
CA ASP A 101 -2.24 13.28 -31.12
C ASP A 101 -2.16 12.10 -30.16
N LYS A 102 -1.88 12.38 -28.90
CA LYS A 102 -1.89 11.39 -27.83
C LYS A 102 -3.29 10.78 -27.66
N CYS A 103 -4.34 11.59 -27.65
CA CYS A 103 -5.71 11.10 -27.54
C CYS A 103 -6.06 10.17 -28.72
N ARG A 104 -5.67 10.52 -29.95
CA ARG A 104 -5.87 9.65 -31.13
C ARG A 104 -5.12 8.31 -31.01
N MET A 105 -3.90 8.35 -30.46
CA MET A 105 -3.12 7.13 -30.19
C MET A 105 -3.81 6.25 -29.14
N LEU A 106 -4.19 6.83 -28.02
CA LEU A 106 -4.84 6.12 -26.90
C LEU A 106 -6.17 5.49 -27.31
N SER A 107 -6.99 6.19 -28.09
CA SER A 107 -8.27 5.66 -28.60
C SER A 107 -8.08 4.43 -29.52
N LYS A 108 -6.94 4.33 -30.20
CA LYS A 108 -6.60 3.13 -31.00
C LYS A 108 -6.02 2.01 -30.16
N GLU A 109 -5.23 2.36 -29.15
CA GLU A 109 -4.50 1.41 -28.31
C GLU A 109 -5.39 0.78 -27.22
N ILE A 110 -6.40 1.53 -26.73
CA ILE A 110 -7.32 1.11 -25.68
C ILE A 110 -8.75 1.46 -26.12
N PRO A 111 -9.33 0.74 -27.09
CA PRO A 111 -10.64 1.05 -27.65
C PRO A 111 -11.79 0.92 -26.63
N GLU A 112 -11.56 0.21 -25.52
CA GLU A 112 -12.52 0.04 -24.44
C GLU A 112 -12.58 1.25 -23.49
N ALA A 113 -11.59 2.16 -23.54
CA ALA A 113 -11.56 3.38 -22.73
C ALA A 113 -12.23 4.53 -23.46
N LEU A 114 -12.94 5.39 -22.72
CA LEU A 114 -13.39 6.67 -23.23
C LEU A 114 -12.23 7.67 -23.15
N VAL A 115 -11.70 8.08 -24.30
CA VAL A 115 -10.62 9.07 -24.38
C VAL A 115 -11.19 10.44 -24.74
N LEU A 116 -10.96 11.43 -23.89
CA LEU A 116 -11.39 12.81 -24.07
C LEU A 116 -10.19 13.69 -24.36
N ASN A 117 -10.29 14.51 -25.43
CA ASN A 117 -9.29 15.53 -25.74
C ASN A 117 -9.72 16.86 -25.11
N GLU A 118 -9.40 17.03 -23.85
CA GLU A 118 -9.77 18.21 -23.07
C GLU A 118 -8.63 18.64 -22.15
N ASP A 119 -8.52 19.93 -21.85
CA ASP A 119 -7.64 20.41 -20.79
C ASP A 119 -8.33 20.22 -19.43
N PHE A 120 -7.97 19.15 -18.74
CA PHE A 120 -8.52 18.85 -17.42
C PHE A 120 -8.20 19.90 -16.34
N LYS A 121 -7.37 20.90 -16.65
CA LYS A 121 -7.13 22.07 -15.77
C LYS A 121 -8.21 23.13 -15.97
N ASP A 122 -8.91 23.14 -17.12
CA ASP A 122 -10.00 24.08 -17.38
C ASP A 122 -11.23 23.74 -16.51
N PRO A 123 -11.69 24.68 -15.65
CA PRO A 123 -12.90 24.48 -14.85
C PRO A 123 -14.16 24.24 -15.69
N ALA A 124 -14.22 24.71 -16.94
CA ALA A 124 -15.36 24.46 -17.83
C ALA A 124 -15.38 22.99 -18.26
N ALA A 125 -14.25 22.46 -18.74
CA ALA A 125 -14.10 21.06 -19.09
C ALA A 125 -14.35 20.14 -17.88
N GLN A 126 -13.83 20.48 -16.70
CA GLN A 126 -14.07 19.73 -15.47
C GLN A 126 -15.55 19.56 -15.15
N ARG A 127 -16.35 20.61 -15.35
CA ARG A 127 -17.80 20.58 -15.10
C ARG A 127 -18.57 19.88 -16.22
N ALA A 128 -18.22 20.16 -17.48
CA ALA A 128 -18.91 19.58 -18.63
C ALA A 128 -18.78 18.05 -18.67
N GLU A 129 -17.62 17.53 -18.28
CA GLU A 129 -17.29 16.10 -18.32
C GLU A 129 -17.41 15.40 -16.97
N ASP A 130 -17.91 16.10 -15.93
CA ASP A 130 -18.03 15.56 -14.55
C ASP A 130 -16.75 14.83 -14.06
N LEU A 131 -15.55 15.41 -14.31
CA LEU A 131 -14.28 14.72 -14.12
C LEU A 131 -14.02 14.25 -12.69
N PHE A 132 -14.62 14.89 -11.71
CA PHE A 132 -14.44 14.55 -10.28
C PHE A 132 -15.56 13.67 -9.71
N LYS A 133 -16.63 13.43 -10.48
CA LYS A 133 -17.72 12.55 -10.08
C LYS A 133 -17.40 11.12 -10.52
N THR A 134 -16.57 10.45 -9.77
CA THR A 134 -16.06 9.12 -10.09
C THR A 134 -15.79 8.33 -8.81
N ASP A 135 -15.75 6.99 -8.91
CA ASP A 135 -15.34 6.15 -7.79
C ASP A 135 -13.85 6.31 -7.50
N CYS A 136 -13.02 6.44 -8.54
CA CYS A 136 -11.59 6.62 -8.37
C CYS A 136 -11.03 7.60 -9.42
N LEU A 137 -10.44 8.69 -8.93
CA LEU A 137 -9.70 9.65 -9.74
C LEU A 137 -8.21 9.33 -9.67
N LEU A 138 -7.58 9.13 -10.83
CA LEU A 138 -6.14 8.97 -10.95
C LEU A 138 -5.54 10.21 -11.60
N VAL A 139 -4.60 10.85 -10.92
CA VAL A 139 -3.91 12.02 -11.46
C VAL A 139 -2.48 11.63 -11.81
N THR A 140 -2.22 11.48 -13.11
CA THR A 140 -0.97 10.89 -13.61
C THR A 140 -0.24 11.79 -14.63
N SER A 141 -0.47 13.10 -14.56
CA SER A 141 0.22 14.05 -15.45
C SER A 141 1.74 14.08 -15.24
N GLY A 142 2.46 14.69 -16.17
CA GLY A 142 3.92 14.84 -16.08
C GLY A 142 4.39 15.95 -15.13
N SER A 143 3.49 16.69 -14.45
CA SER A 143 3.82 17.83 -13.59
C SER A 143 3.31 17.61 -12.17
N ASP A 144 4.21 17.69 -11.18
CA ASP A 144 3.84 17.55 -9.76
C ASP A 144 2.91 18.66 -9.30
N ASP A 145 3.12 19.90 -9.78
CA ASP A 145 2.24 21.05 -9.48
C ASP A 145 0.82 20.82 -9.98
N THR A 146 0.69 20.32 -11.22
CA THR A 146 -0.61 19.98 -11.82
C THR A 146 -1.27 18.84 -11.05
N ASN A 147 -0.51 17.82 -10.69
CA ASN A 147 -1.02 16.69 -9.91
C ASN A 147 -1.54 17.17 -8.55
N LEU A 148 -0.79 17.99 -7.85
CA LEU A 148 -1.18 18.57 -6.56
C LEU A 148 -2.47 19.38 -6.68
N LEU A 149 -2.55 20.30 -7.66
CA LEU A 149 -3.71 21.15 -7.87
C LEU A 149 -4.98 20.34 -8.17
N MET A 150 -4.87 19.29 -9.01
CA MET A 150 -6.00 18.43 -9.33
C MET A 150 -6.46 17.60 -8.14
N CYS A 151 -5.54 17.12 -7.32
CA CYS A 151 -5.86 16.41 -6.09
C CYS A 151 -6.62 17.29 -5.10
N MET A 152 -6.15 18.51 -4.84
CA MET A 152 -6.84 19.47 -3.97
C MET A 152 -8.24 19.84 -4.51
N SER A 153 -8.39 19.92 -5.84
CA SER A 153 -9.68 20.16 -6.47
C SER A 153 -10.63 18.98 -6.32
N ALA A 154 -10.12 17.76 -6.39
CA ALA A 154 -10.88 16.52 -6.23
C ALA A 154 -11.38 16.34 -4.80
N GLU A 155 -10.55 16.62 -3.81
CA GLU A 155 -10.89 16.55 -2.39
C GLU A 155 -12.06 17.50 -2.06
N ARG A 156 -11.98 18.75 -2.51
CA ARG A 156 -13.05 19.75 -2.32
C ARG A 156 -14.37 19.35 -2.95
N ARG A 157 -14.37 18.45 -3.93
CA ARG A 157 -15.56 17.97 -4.65
C ARG A 157 -16.01 16.59 -4.18
N ASN A 158 -15.42 16.09 -3.07
CA ASN A 158 -15.76 14.82 -2.45
C ASN A 158 -15.63 13.62 -3.41
N SER A 159 -14.58 13.60 -4.25
CA SER A 159 -14.22 12.39 -5.00
C SER A 159 -14.00 11.24 -4.03
N LYS A 160 -14.59 10.07 -4.29
CA LYS A 160 -14.56 8.95 -3.34
C LYS A 160 -13.16 8.45 -3.03
N LYS A 161 -12.30 8.37 -4.05
CA LYS A 161 -10.90 8.00 -3.92
C LYS A 161 -10.05 8.80 -4.90
N VAL A 162 -8.93 9.33 -4.42
CA VAL A 162 -7.96 10.04 -5.25
C VAL A 162 -6.60 9.35 -5.15
N VAL A 163 -6.02 9.01 -6.29
CA VAL A 163 -4.69 8.41 -6.39
C VAL A 163 -3.82 9.30 -7.27
N THR A 164 -2.66 9.64 -6.78
CA THR A 164 -1.73 10.49 -7.53
C THR A 164 -0.29 10.03 -7.40
N ARG A 165 0.58 10.63 -8.20
CA ARG A 165 2.02 10.42 -8.13
C ARG A 165 2.78 11.73 -8.03
N TYR A 166 3.98 11.67 -7.48
CA TYR A 166 4.98 12.74 -7.58
C TYR A 166 6.32 12.18 -8.07
N PHE A 167 7.08 13.04 -8.74
CA PHE A 167 8.44 12.74 -9.19
C PHE A 167 9.48 13.27 -8.22
N LYS A 168 9.40 14.57 -7.89
CA LYS A 168 10.39 15.25 -7.07
C LYS A 168 10.18 14.89 -5.60
N PRO A 169 11.23 14.38 -4.89
CA PRO A 169 11.13 14.03 -3.47
C PRO A 169 10.62 15.16 -2.57
N GLU A 170 10.91 16.41 -2.92
CA GLU A 170 10.52 17.61 -2.17
C GLU A 170 8.99 17.78 -2.11
N TYR A 171 8.26 17.23 -3.07
CA TYR A 171 6.79 17.27 -3.08
C TYR A 171 6.15 16.27 -2.11
N LYS A 172 6.91 15.31 -1.58
CA LYS A 172 6.38 14.28 -0.66
C LYS A 172 5.60 14.91 0.49
N ASP A 173 6.24 15.84 1.19
CA ASP A 173 5.65 16.46 2.38
C ASP A 173 4.49 17.40 2.01
N ILE A 174 4.60 18.08 0.86
CA ILE A 174 3.53 18.93 0.34
C ILE A 174 2.27 18.09 0.06
N PHE A 175 2.42 16.96 -0.62
CA PHE A 175 1.30 16.05 -0.85
C PHE A 175 0.75 15.44 0.43
N ALA A 176 1.56 15.18 1.45
CA ALA A 176 1.11 14.69 2.75
C ALA A 176 0.13 15.65 3.44
N TYR A 177 0.30 16.96 3.24
CA TYR A 177 -0.63 17.97 3.79
C TYR A 177 -1.99 18.00 3.07
N THR A 178 -2.13 17.34 1.93
CA THR A 178 -3.43 17.30 1.22
C THR A 178 -4.44 16.35 1.85
N GLY A 179 -4.04 15.55 2.83
CA GLY A 179 -4.91 14.54 3.43
C GLY A 179 -5.21 13.33 2.56
N LEU A 180 -4.60 13.25 1.37
CA LEU A 180 -4.83 12.14 0.43
C LEU A 180 -4.22 10.83 0.93
N ASP A 181 -5.01 9.77 0.89
CA ASP A 181 -4.60 8.44 1.36
C ASP A 181 -3.60 7.75 0.43
N THR A 182 -3.64 8.05 -0.87
CA THR A 182 -2.87 7.30 -1.86
C THR A 182 -2.01 8.21 -2.73
N ILE A 183 -0.75 8.38 -2.32
CA ILE A 183 0.26 9.17 -3.02
C ILE A 183 1.45 8.29 -3.34
N VAL A 184 1.81 8.21 -4.62
CA VAL A 184 2.85 7.30 -5.14
C VAL A 184 4.11 8.07 -5.51
N GLY A 185 5.20 7.83 -4.79
CA GLY A 185 6.52 8.39 -5.13
C GLY A 185 7.18 7.57 -6.25
N TYR A 186 7.35 8.17 -7.44
CA TYR A 186 7.87 7.50 -8.63
C TYR A 186 9.26 6.89 -8.38
N TYR A 187 10.22 7.70 -7.96
CA TYR A 187 11.59 7.22 -7.71
C TYR A 187 11.65 6.23 -6.55
N ARG A 188 10.80 6.38 -5.54
CA ARG A 188 10.74 5.45 -4.41
C ARG A 188 10.39 4.02 -4.87
N ILE A 189 9.37 3.90 -5.74
CA ILE A 189 8.99 2.58 -6.26
C ILE A 189 10.11 1.96 -7.07
N ILE A 190 10.71 2.74 -7.98
CA ILE A 190 11.81 2.25 -8.81
C ILE A 190 13.01 1.83 -7.95
N SER A 191 13.40 2.67 -6.97
CA SER A 191 14.50 2.34 -6.07
C SER A 191 14.23 1.07 -5.26
N ASN A 192 13.01 0.89 -4.78
CA ASN A 192 12.61 -0.32 -4.06
C ASN A 192 12.71 -1.57 -4.97
N GLU A 193 12.25 -1.48 -6.23
CA GLU A 193 12.34 -2.60 -7.17
C GLU A 193 13.79 -2.93 -7.53
N ILE A 194 14.63 -1.92 -7.78
CA ILE A 194 16.06 -2.13 -8.04
C ILE A 194 16.72 -2.79 -6.82
N THR A 195 16.45 -2.27 -5.61
CA THR A 195 17.00 -2.83 -4.37
C THR A 195 16.58 -4.28 -4.21
N ARG A 196 15.32 -4.60 -4.47
CA ARG A 196 14.80 -5.98 -4.42
C ARG A 196 15.53 -6.92 -5.38
N CYS A 197 15.85 -6.46 -6.59
CA CYS A 197 16.59 -7.25 -7.57
C CYS A 197 18.08 -7.45 -7.21
N LEU A 198 18.64 -6.60 -6.35
CA LEU A 198 20.04 -6.69 -5.93
C LEU A 198 20.23 -7.50 -4.64
N LEU A 199 19.15 -7.69 -3.89
CA LEU A 199 19.18 -8.48 -2.66
C LEU A 199 19.05 -9.97 -2.96
N PRO A 200 19.65 -10.86 -2.14
CA PRO A 200 19.38 -12.29 -2.18
C PRO A 200 17.88 -12.59 -2.08
N ASP A 201 17.43 -13.71 -2.68
CA ASP A 201 16.01 -14.10 -2.72
C ASP A 201 15.39 -14.33 -1.33
N ASP A 202 16.21 -14.56 -0.31
CA ASP A 202 15.85 -14.69 1.10
C ASP A 202 15.67 -13.33 1.81
N LEU A 203 15.97 -12.22 1.13
CA LEU A 203 15.89 -10.86 1.64
C LEU A 203 14.93 -10.00 0.79
N ALA A 204 13.62 -10.28 0.90
CA ALA A 204 12.62 -9.37 0.36
C ALA A 204 12.52 -8.13 1.25
N LEU A 205 13.04 -7.00 0.80
CA LEU A 205 13.02 -5.74 1.50
C LEU A 205 11.96 -4.83 0.90
N MET A 206 10.94 -4.49 1.67
CA MET A 206 9.89 -3.57 1.24
C MET A 206 9.81 -2.39 2.22
N ARG A 207 10.14 -1.19 1.74
CA ARG A 207 9.98 0.06 2.51
C ARG A 207 8.56 0.58 2.38
N MET A 208 7.94 0.87 3.51
CA MET A 208 6.59 1.41 3.57
C MET A 208 6.53 2.94 3.41
N LYS A 209 5.39 3.53 3.75
CA LYS A 209 5.02 4.95 3.58
C LYS A 209 6.08 5.92 4.13
N ASN A 210 6.69 5.58 5.26
CA ASN A 210 7.83 6.30 5.83
C ASN A 210 9.11 5.51 5.60
N TYR A 211 10.20 6.15 5.21
CA TYR A 211 11.49 5.53 4.86
C TYR A 211 12.12 4.70 6.00
N ASN A 212 11.59 4.81 7.22
CA ASN A 212 12.09 4.14 8.41
C ASN A 212 11.42 2.81 8.70
N GLU A 213 10.42 2.43 7.90
CA GLU A 213 9.64 1.22 8.11
C GLU A 213 9.99 0.20 7.02
N LEU A 214 10.24 -1.01 7.43
CA LEU A 214 10.64 -2.04 6.50
C LEU A 214 10.02 -3.39 6.86
N PHE A 215 9.71 -4.18 5.82
CA PHE A 215 9.55 -5.62 5.89
C PHE A 215 10.81 -6.31 5.40
N PHE A 216 11.20 -7.37 6.07
CA PHE A 216 12.23 -8.28 5.57
C PHE A 216 11.86 -9.72 5.86
N LEU A 217 12.43 -10.64 5.07
CA LEU A 217 12.33 -12.07 5.31
C LEU A 217 13.54 -12.54 6.11
N HIS A 218 13.30 -13.40 7.10
CA HIS A 218 14.35 -14.07 7.83
C HIS A 218 14.12 -15.58 7.80
N VAL A 219 15.06 -16.32 7.24
CA VAL A 219 15.04 -17.78 7.23
C VAL A 219 15.58 -18.27 8.57
N VAL A 220 14.79 -19.08 9.26
CA VAL A 220 15.16 -19.68 10.55
C VAL A 220 16.14 -20.83 10.30
N ASP A 221 17.40 -20.63 10.61
CA ASP A 221 18.43 -21.66 10.64
C ASP A 221 18.54 -22.32 12.03
N HIS A 222 19.39 -23.35 12.12
CA HIS A 222 19.60 -24.09 13.37
C HIS A 222 20.07 -23.19 14.52
N ASP A 223 20.89 -22.17 14.23
CA ASP A 223 21.48 -21.26 15.23
C ASP A 223 20.58 -20.07 15.55
N SER A 224 19.44 -19.94 14.84
CA SER A 224 18.48 -18.86 15.05
C SER A 224 17.89 -18.90 16.47
N LYS A 225 17.74 -17.73 17.07
CA LYS A 225 17.09 -17.58 18.38
C LYS A 225 15.63 -17.99 18.37
N PHE A 226 15.04 -18.11 17.20
CA PHE A 226 13.65 -18.53 16.99
C PHE A 226 13.52 -20.05 16.85
N CYS A 227 14.60 -20.75 16.48
CA CYS A 227 14.54 -22.17 16.15
C CYS A 227 14.02 -23.02 17.30
N ASN A 228 12.97 -23.81 17.05
CA ASN A 228 12.30 -24.72 17.99
C ASN A 228 11.83 -24.03 19.28
N ARG A 229 11.32 -22.80 19.17
CA ARG A 229 10.73 -22.04 20.28
C ARG A 229 9.33 -21.55 19.93
N TYR A 230 8.51 -21.36 20.95
CA TYR A 230 7.27 -20.61 20.82
C TYR A 230 7.58 -19.13 20.62
N LEU A 231 6.80 -18.45 19.76
CA LEU A 231 7.03 -17.03 19.49
C LEU A 231 6.97 -16.18 20.77
N GLY A 232 6.08 -16.54 21.71
CA GLY A 232 5.95 -15.89 23.01
C GLY A 232 7.16 -16.03 23.93
N ASP A 233 7.99 -17.08 23.73
CA ASP A 233 9.22 -17.31 24.52
C ASP A 233 10.43 -16.52 23.97
N VAL A 234 10.31 -15.94 22.78
CA VAL A 234 11.36 -15.14 22.17
C VAL A 234 11.16 -13.67 22.56
N ARG A 235 12.16 -13.11 23.26
CA ARG A 235 12.11 -11.70 23.63
C ARG A 235 12.31 -10.80 22.39
N ILE A 236 11.23 -10.36 21.79
CA ILE A 236 11.22 -9.44 20.65
C ILE A 236 11.13 -8.01 21.20
N PRO A 237 12.07 -7.10 20.87
CA PRO A 237 11.99 -5.70 21.26
C PRO A 237 10.74 -5.01 20.67
N SER A 238 10.21 -4.00 21.37
CA SER A 238 9.14 -3.16 20.83
C SER A 238 9.58 -2.51 19.51
N GLY A 239 8.67 -2.40 18.53
CA GLY A 239 8.99 -1.87 17.19
C GLY A 239 9.54 -2.93 16.23
N ILE A 240 9.55 -4.22 16.62
CA ILE A 240 9.80 -5.37 15.76
C ILE A 240 8.63 -6.34 15.92
N LYS A 241 8.05 -6.82 14.84
CA LYS A 241 6.95 -7.82 14.87
C LYS A 241 7.13 -8.86 13.79
N VAL A 242 6.97 -10.14 14.16
CA VAL A 242 6.78 -11.21 13.18
C VAL A 242 5.34 -11.15 12.72
N ALA A 243 5.11 -10.68 11.50
CA ALA A 243 3.78 -10.43 10.95
C ALA A 243 3.15 -11.69 10.34
N ALA A 244 3.98 -12.57 9.77
CA ALA A 244 3.57 -13.86 9.24
C ALA A 244 4.77 -14.80 9.16
N ILE A 245 4.49 -16.11 9.02
CA ILE A 245 5.48 -17.17 8.82
C ILE A 245 5.11 -17.92 7.55
N SER A 246 6.06 -18.06 6.62
CA SER A 246 5.91 -18.99 5.50
C SER A 246 6.58 -20.31 5.85
N ARG A 247 5.80 -21.38 5.88
CA ARG A 247 6.25 -22.76 6.17
C ARG A 247 5.88 -23.67 5.01
N LYS A 248 6.86 -24.13 4.25
CA LYS A 248 6.65 -25.04 3.09
C LYS A 248 5.62 -24.54 2.07
N GLY A 249 5.49 -23.21 1.96
CA GLY A 249 4.55 -22.56 1.04
C GLY A 249 3.21 -22.15 1.69
N ASP A 250 2.90 -22.65 2.88
CA ASP A 250 1.73 -22.20 3.65
C ASP A 250 2.05 -20.96 4.47
N ILE A 251 1.08 -20.07 4.62
CA ILE A 251 1.22 -18.85 5.43
C ILE A 251 0.52 -19.03 6.76
N ILE A 252 1.27 -18.84 7.84
CA ILE A 252 0.78 -18.87 9.22
C ILE A 252 0.78 -17.44 9.75
N TYR A 253 -0.33 -17.00 10.35
CA TYR A 253 -0.44 -15.75 11.09
C TYR A 253 -0.16 -16.05 12.56
N PRO A 254 1.05 -15.73 13.07
CA PRO A 254 1.48 -16.27 14.34
C PRO A 254 0.85 -15.56 15.53
N ASP A 255 0.58 -16.33 16.57
CA ASP A 255 0.29 -15.91 17.94
C ASP A 255 1.43 -16.29 18.90
N PHE A 256 1.27 -16.01 20.18
CA PHE A 256 2.28 -16.32 21.20
C PHE A 256 2.58 -17.83 21.31
N ASP A 257 1.58 -18.68 21.03
CA ASP A 257 1.69 -20.15 21.15
C ASP A 257 2.16 -20.79 19.83
N THR A 258 2.51 -20.00 18.83
CA THR A 258 3.02 -20.51 17.55
C THR A 258 4.45 -20.97 17.68
N MET A 259 4.68 -22.28 17.46
CA MET A 259 6.01 -22.88 17.41
C MET A 259 6.72 -22.53 16.12
N ILE A 260 7.91 -21.95 16.20
CA ILE A 260 8.78 -21.63 15.07
C ILE A 260 9.76 -22.79 14.85
N LEU A 261 9.88 -23.24 13.60
CA LEU A 261 10.69 -24.39 13.22
C LEU A 261 11.85 -23.98 12.33
N GLU A 262 12.88 -24.82 12.27
CA GLU A 262 13.95 -24.68 11.29
C GLU A 262 13.40 -24.70 9.85
N GLY A 263 13.88 -23.79 9.00
CA GLY A 263 13.40 -23.63 7.62
C GLY A 263 12.19 -22.72 7.46
N ASP A 264 11.58 -22.26 8.55
CA ASP A 264 10.53 -21.24 8.47
C ASP A 264 11.09 -19.92 7.92
N GLN A 265 10.31 -19.24 7.11
CA GLN A 265 10.61 -17.88 6.65
C GLN A 265 9.73 -16.89 7.42
N LEU A 266 10.34 -16.15 8.33
CA LEU A 266 9.64 -15.12 9.11
C LEU A 266 9.50 -13.85 8.27
N ILE A 267 8.28 -13.35 8.11
CA ILE A 267 7.99 -12.02 7.56
C ILE A 267 8.01 -11.06 8.73
N VAL A 268 9.07 -10.27 8.82
CA VAL A 268 9.32 -9.38 9.95
C VAL A 268 9.05 -7.94 9.54
N PHE A 269 8.25 -7.25 10.33
CA PHE A 269 8.05 -5.80 10.24
C PHE A 269 8.87 -5.09 11.32
N THR A 270 9.51 -3.99 10.94
CA THR A 270 10.32 -3.20 11.87
C THR A 270 10.48 -1.75 11.44
N ASN A 271 10.93 -0.91 12.39
CA ASN A 271 11.40 0.43 12.12
C ASN A 271 12.94 0.43 12.07
N LEU A 272 13.53 1.04 11.05
CA LEU A 272 15.00 1.13 10.81
C LEU A 272 15.79 1.76 11.97
N THR A 273 15.16 2.53 12.84
CA THR A 273 15.80 3.05 14.06
C THR A 273 16.26 1.96 15.03
N ARG A 274 15.87 0.69 14.77
CA ARG A 274 16.18 -0.48 15.58
C ARG A 274 17.26 -1.39 14.99
N GLU A 275 18.09 -0.91 14.08
CA GLU A 275 19.10 -1.71 13.37
C GLU A 275 19.96 -2.58 14.30
N THR A 276 20.43 -2.03 15.43
CA THR A 276 21.24 -2.77 16.40
C THR A 276 20.48 -3.92 17.05
N GLU A 277 19.19 -3.73 17.34
CA GLU A 277 18.33 -4.73 17.96
C GLU A 277 17.98 -5.83 16.95
N ILE A 278 17.74 -5.44 15.69
CA ILE A 278 17.48 -6.38 14.59
C ILE A 278 18.71 -7.26 14.36
N LYS A 279 19.92 -6.68 14.25
CA LYS A 279 21.17 -7.44 14.09
C LYS A 279 21.43 -8.40 15.27
N LYS A 280 21.05 -8.02 16.50
CA LYS A 280 21.15 -8.89 17.69
C LYS A 280 20.14 -10.04 17.67
N LEU A 281 18.94 -9.81 17.13
CA LEU A 281 17.87 -10.79 17.15
C LEU A 281 17.97 -11.79 15.99
N PHE A 282 18.25 -11.30 14.79
CA PHE A 282 18.25 -12.06 13.54
C PHE A 282 19.66 -12.40 13.01
N GLY A 283 20.73 -11.96 13.69
CA GLY A 283 22.11 -12.19 13.26
C GLY A 283 22.62 -11.17 12.24
N LYS A 284 23.91 -11.27 11.86
CA LYS A 284 24.55 -10.34 10.92
C LYS A 284 24.01 -10.45 9.49
N ASN A 285 23.48 -11.61 9.12
CA ASN A 285 22.92 -11.86 7.77
C ASN A 285 21.45 -11.42 7.66
N GLY A 286 20.84 -10.97 8.76
CA GLY A 286 19.42 -10.60 8.79
C GLY A 286 19.07 -9.24 8.21
N ILE A 287 20.07 -8.40 7.87
CA ILE A 287 19.83 -7.10 7.22
C ILE A 287 21.01 -6.79 6.31
N PRO A 288 20.79 -6.34 5.06
CA PRO A 288 21.84 -5.81 4.20
C PRO A 288 22.52 -4.61 4.89
N GLU A 289 23.82 -4.51 4.76
CA GLU A 289 24.54 -3.25 5.04
C GLU A 289 23.93 -2.17 4.14
N MET A 290 23.32 -1.17 4.76
CA MET A 290 22.68 -0.04 4.07
C MET A 290 23.67 1.09 3.87
#